data_b9b39e78ca93d810bccd73447ad82177
#
_entry.id   b9b39e78ca93d810bccd73447ad82177
#
_cell.length_a   1.000
_cell.length_b   1.000
_cell.length_c   1.000
_cell.angle_alpha   90.00
_cell.angle_beta   90.00
_cell.angle_gamma   90.00
#
_symmetry.space_group_name_H-M   'P 1'
#
loop_
_entity.id
_entity.type
_entity.pdbx_description
1 polymer ?
#
loop_
_entity_poly.entity_id
_entity_poly.type
_entity_poly.pdbx_seq_one_letter_code
_entity_poly.pdbx_strand_id
1 'polypeptide(L)'
;MAKRNSFVSGVGSARYAWVHPDRPDTQFNADGEWKLQIILDPKTAERIKGAIMDVVMQEFKGEDISKLSIPVDTEEDTGNVIIKMKSKFPPKFIDSVGTPIVGSNIPHVFGGSTVQAYGAIKAYDINKNQRGISLQLSTVQIINLVEGGVPEGFEKVDGGYTAANDNPMPAHIVPELESGKAGGDINDAISF
;
A
#
# COMPACT_ATOMS: atom_id res chain seq x y z
N MET A 1 8.18 30.91 -15.80
CA MET A 1 7.44 29.97 -14.97
C MET A 1 8.13 28.62 -15.05
N ALA A 2 8.65 28.10 -13.95
CA ALA A 2 9.27 26.78 -13.92
C ALA A 2 8.23 25.74 -14.38
N LYS A 3 8.56 24.98 -15.42
CA LYS A 3 7.75 23.88 -15.93
C LYS A 3 7.59 22.88 -14.79
N ARG A 4 6.40 22.76 -14.22
CA ARG A 4 6.15 21.74 -13.20
C ARG A 4 6.32 20.39 -13.87
N ASN A 5 7.36 19.66 -13.48
CA ASN A 5 7.60 18.30 -13.95
C ASN A 5 6.51 17.40 -13.34
N SER A 6 5.31 17.44 -13.92
CA SER A 6 4.20 16.60 -13.52
C SER A 6 4.15 15.32 -14.33
N PHE A 7 3.60 14.28 -13.75
CA PHE A 7 3.42 13.00 -14.43
C PHE A 7 2.01 12.45 -14.23
N VAL A 8 1.63 11.58 -15.14
CA VAL A 8 0.53 10.62 -15.00
C VAL A 8 1.15 9.24 -15.12
N SER A 9 0.90 8.35 -14.16
CA SER A 9 1.57 7.06 -14.09
C SER A 9 1.23 6.12 -15.25
N GLY A 10 0.05 6.28 -15.83
CA GLY A 10 -0.61 5.23 -16.59
C GLY A 10 -1.49 4.37 -15.68
N VAL A 11 -2.38 3.58 -16.28
CA VAL A 11 -3.28 2.67 -15.58
C VAL A 11 -2.55 1.38 -15.23
N GLY A 12 -2.61 0.96 -13.97
CA GLY A 12 -1.96 -0.24 -13.51
C GLY A 12 -2.55 -0.80 -12.22
N SER A 13 -1.97 -1.88 -11.73
CA SER A 13 -2.40 -2.54 -10.50
C SER A 13 -1.74 -1.92 -9.29
N ALA A 14 -2.52 -1.54 -8.28
CA ALA A 14 -2.03 -1.01 -7.01
C ALA A 14 -1.30 -2.09 -6.20
N ARG A 15 -0.19 -1.69 -5.58
CA ARG A 15 0.58 -2.49 -4.63
C ARG A 15 1.02 -1.61 -3.48
N TYR A 16 1.01 -2.12 -2.25
CA TYR A 16 1.36 -1.35 -1.04
C TYR A 16 0.68 0.03 -0.99
N ALA A 17 -0.66 0.04 -1.11
CA ALA A 17 -1.45 1.26 -1.19
C ALA A 17 -1.77 1.82 0.21
N TRP A 18 -0.87 2.60 0.78
CA TRP A 18 -1.06 3.39 2.00
C TRP A 18 -1.49 4.80 1.60
N VAL A 19 -2.70 4.93 1.06
CA VAL A 19 -3.18 6.19 0.47
C VAL A 19 -4.41 6.76 1.17
N HIS A 20 -5.11 5.95 1.98
CA HIS A 20 -6.28 6.44 2.72
C HIS A 20 -5.88 7.58 3.68
N PRO A 21 -6.64 8.69 3.74
CA PRO A 21 -6.28 9.85 4.57
C PRO A 21 -5.99 9.52 6.03
N ASP A 22 -6.77 8.61 6.62
CA ASP A 22 -6.69 8.25 8.03
C ASP A 22 -5.66 7.12 8.31
N ARG A 23 -5.00 6.61 7.29
CA ARG A 23 -4.05 5.48 7.43
C ARG A 23 -2.77 5.71 6.64
N PRO A 24 -1.92 6.67 7.05
CA PRO A 24 -0.57 6.80 6.52
C PRO A 24 0.30 5.63 6.98
N ASP A 25 1.37 5.36 6.24
CA ASP A 25 2.42 4.44 6.69
C ASP A 25 3.28 5.14 7.74
N THR A 26 3.26 4.65 8.97
CA THR A 26 4.03 5.17 10.12
C THR A 26 5.24 4.30 10.48
N GLN A 27 5.53 3.25 9.68
CA GLN A 27 6.58 2.27 10.01
C GLN A 27 7.98 2.90 10.14
N PHE A 28 8.30 3.87 9.29
CA PHE A 28 9.63 4.51 9.25
C PHE A 28 9.60 6.01 9.57
N ASN A 29 8.43 6.60 9.67
CA ASN A 29 8.24 8.02 9.97
C ASN A 29 7.01 8.19 10.87
N ALA A 30 7.21 8.67 12.09
CA ALA A 30 6.14 8.86 13.06
C ALA A 30 5.05 9.85 12.58
N ASP A 31 5.43 10.83 11.75
CA ASP A 31 4.48 11.77 11.14
C ASP A 31 3.63 11.11 10.03
N GLY A 32 4.00 9.89 9.62
CA GLY A 32 3.36 9.15 8.55
C GLY A 32 3.72 9.65 7.14
N GLU A 33 3.68 8.74 6.20
CA GLU A 33 3.78 9.03 4.76
C GLU A 33 2.70 8.26 4.01
N TRP A 34 2.10 8.89 3.01
CA TRP A 34 1.21 8.23 2.07
C TRP A 34 2.04 7.66 0.92
N LYS A 35 1.90 6.35 0.68
CA LYS A 35 2.71 5.61 -0.27
C LYS A 35 1.83 4.82 -1.23
N LEU A 36 2.24 4.76 -2.48
CA LEU A 36 1.59 3.96 -3.51
C LEU A 36 2.64 3.38 -4.43
N GLN A 37 2.53 2.10 -4.70
CA GLN A 37 3.22 1.45 -5.80
C GLN A 37 2.19 1.04 -6.84
N ILE A 38 2.53 1.25 -8.12
CA ILE A 38 1.70 0.80 -9.24
C ILE A 38 2.55 -0.10 -10.13
N ILE A 39 2.02 -1.27 -10.43
CA ILE A 39 2.60 -2.21 -11.39
C ILE A 39 2.02 -1.87 -12.76
N LEU A 40 2.90 -1.56 -13.70
CA LEU A 40 2.56 -1.24 -15.08
C LEU A 40 3.15 -2.27 -16.02
N ASP A 41 2.47 -2.54 -17.12
CA ASP A 41 3.11 -3.23 -18.23
C ASP A 41 4.24 -2.37 -18.84
N PRO A 42 5.25 -2.97 -19.49
CA PRO A 42 6.42 -2.25 -19.97
C PRO A 42 6.07 -1.09 -20.92
N LYS A 43 5.09 -1.28 -21.80
CA LYS A 43 4.67 -0.28 -22.78
C LYS A 43 4.01 0.94 -22.12
N THR A 44 3.13 0.70 -21.16
CA THR A 44 2.47 1.77 -20.38
C THR A 44 3.50 2.56 -19.56
N ALA A 45 4.54 1.88 -19.06
CA ALA A 45 5.60 2.50 -18.27
C ALA A 45 6.57 3.39 -19.05
N GLU A 46 6.66 3.26 -20.38
CA GLU A 46 7.61 4.03 -21.21
C GLU A 46 7.43 5.54 -21.04
N ARG A 47 6.19 6.01 -20.97
CA ARG A 47 5.90 7.43 -20.85
C ARG A 47 6.43 8.04 -19.56
N ILE A 48 6.22 7.36 -18.43
CA ILE A 48 6.69 7.86 -17.13
C ILE A 48 8.21 7.68 -16.98
N LYS A 49 8.78 6.60 -17.50
CA LYS A 49 10.24 6.42 -17.57
C LYS A 49 10.88 7.56 -18.36
N GLY A 50 10.33 7.91 -19.52
CA GLY A 50 10.80 9.03 -20.33
C GLY A 50 10.75 10.36 -19.55
N ALA A 51 9.63 10.66 -18.90
CA ALA A 51 9.49 11.88 -18.11
C ALA A 51 10.47 11.95 -16.92
N ILE A 52 10.75 10.82 -16.28
CA ILE A 52 11.77 10.74 -15.21
C ILE A 52 13.16 11.01 -15.80
N MET A 53 13.50 10.39 -16.94
CA MET A 53 14.80 10.57 -17.56
C MET A 53 15.02 12.01 -18.05
N ASP A 54 13.99 12.68 -18.54
CA ASP A 54 14.07 14.11 -18.89
C ASP A 54 14.49 14.96 -17.69
N VAL A 55 13.91 14.68 -16.51
CA VAL A 55 14.28 15.38 -15.27
C VAL A 55 15.69 15.01 -14.82
N VAL A 56 16.09 13.74 -14.92
CA VAL A 56 17.47 13.30 -14.62
C VAL A 56 18.46 14.03 -15.50
N MET A 57 18.23 14.11 -16.80
CA MET A 57 19.12 14.78 -17.74
C MET A 57 19.18 16.29 -17.53
N GLN A 58 18.11 16.89 -17.01
CA GLN A 58 18.06 18.31 -16.71
C GLN A 58 18.79 18.65 -15.40
N GLU A 59 18.53 17.88 -14.33
CA GLU A 59 18.99 18.19 -12.97
C GLU A 59 20.37 17.57 -12.64
N PHE A 60 20.70 16.42 -13.25
CA PHE A 60 21.94 15.66 -13.02
C PHE A 60 22.79 15.53 -14.28
N LYS A 61 22.88 16.62 -15.04
CA LYS A 61 23.61 16.66 -16.32
C LYS A 61 25.07 16.22 -16.19
N GLY A 62 25.40 15.15 -16.90
CA GLY A 62 26.79 14.61 -16.93
C GLY A 62 27.14 13.70 -15.76
N GLU A 63 26.17 13.35 -14.93
CA GLU A 63 26.38 12.43 -13.82
C GLU A 63 26.07 10.98 -14.21
N ASP A 64 26.66 10.06 -13.47
CA ASP A 64 26.42 8.62 -13.64
C ASP A 64 25.05 8.26 -13.06
N ILE A 65 24.12 7.90 -13.94
CA ILE A 65 22.73 7.56 -13.59
C ILE A 65 22.67 6.37 -12.63
N SER A 66 23.65 5.44 -12.68
CA SER A 66 23.69 4.27 -11.80
C SER A 66 23.84 4.61 -10.32
N LYS A 67 24.31 5.83 -10.02
CA LYS A 67 24.47 6.36 -8.65
C LYS A 67 23.27 7.12 -8.13
N LEU A 68 22.27 7.34 -8.98
CA LEU A 68 21.05 8.04 -8.62
C LEU A 68 19.98 7.04 -8.16
N SER A 69 19.28 7.40 -7.07
CA SER A 69 18.10 6.67 -6.65
C SER A 69 16.92 7.05 -7.55
N ILE A 70 16.40 6.09 -8.30
CA ILE A 70 15.24 6.28 -9.18
C ILE A 70 14.11 5.41 -8.64
N PRO A 71 12.89 5.95 -8.46
CA PRO A 71 11.77 5.23 -7.84
C PRO A 71 11.04 4.31 -8.82
N VAL A 72 11.80 3.54 -9.59
CA VAL A 72 11.31 2.61 -10.61
C VAL A 72 12.09 1.31 -10.49
N ASP A 73 11.37 0.21 -10.29
CA ASP A 73 11.91 -1.14 -10.34
C ASP A 73 11.33 -1.90 -11.54
N THR A 74 11.97 -3.00 -11.91
CA THR A 74 11.45 -3.93 -12.92
C THR A 74 11.37 -5.31 -12.29
N GLU A 75 10.24 -5.99 -12.42
CA GLU A 75 10.10 -7.38 -12.00
C GLU A 75 10.85 -8.28 -12.98
N GLU A 76 11.76 -9.12 -12.48
CA GLU A 76 12.60 -9.99 -13.33
C GLU A 76 11.76 -11.03 -14.06
N ASP A 77 10.72 -11.57 -13.41
CA ASP A 77 9.91 -12.67 -13.95
C ASP A 77 8.93 -12.23 -15.03
N THR A 78 8.33 -11.05 -14.86
CA THR A 78 7.25 -10.56 -15.74
C THR A 78 7.68 -9.44 -16.68
N GLY A 79 8.79 -8.77 -16.36
CA GLY A 79 9.22 -7.54 -17.02
C GLY A 79 8.35 -6.33 -16.69
N ASN A 80 7.35 -6.48 -15.82
CA ASN A 80 6.53 -5.37 -15.37
C ASN A 80 7.34 -4.32 -14.62
N VAL A 81 6.87 -3.10 -14.67
CA VAL A 81 7.52 -1.94 -14.08
C VAL A 81 6.76 -1.50 -12.84
N ILE A 82 7.46 -1.43 -11.72
CA ILE A 82 6.91 -0.94 -10.46
C ILE A 82 7.33 0.50 -10.26
N ILE A 83 6.36 1.39 -10.17
CA ILE A 83 6.58 2.80 -9.87
C ILE A 83 6.26 3.05 -8.40
N LYS A 84 7.20 3.67 -7.69
CA LYS A 84 7.08 3.98 -6.26
C LYS A 84 6.83 5.47 -6.07
N MET A 85 5.73 5.81 -5.43
CA MET A 85 5.32 7.20 -5.17
C MET A 85 5.08 7.40 -3.69
N LYS A 86 5.35 8.62 -3.21
CA LYS A 86 5.11 9.00 -1.83
C LYS A 86 4.68 10.46 -1.67
N SER A 87 4.04 10.77 -0.56
CA SER A 87 3.64 12.12 -0.20
C SER A 87 3.66 12.30 1.32
N LYS A 88 3.92 13.53 1.78
CA LYS A 88 3.74 13.94 3.18
C LYS A 88 2.31 14.35 3.50
N PHE A 89 1.44 14.41 2.50
CA PHE A 89 0.05 14.80 2.63
C PHE A 89 -0.84 13.75 1.98
N PRO A 90 -2.07 13.53 2.48
CA PRO A 90 -3.01 12.60 1.87
C PRO A 90 -3.28 13.01 0.41
N PRO A 91 -3.27 12.05 -0.53
CA PRO A 91 -3.61 12.33 -1.91
C PRO A 91 -5.10 12.62 -2.05
N LYS A 92 -5.45 13.35 -3.11
CA LYS A 92 -6.85 13.50 -3.54
C LYS A 92 -7.31 12.25 -4.26
N PHE A 93 -8.60 11.97 -4.20
CA PHE A 93 -9.20 10.83 -4.90
C PHE A 93 -10.19 11.29 -5.95
N ILE A 94 -10.19 10.64 -7.08
CA ILE A 94 -11.19 10.79 -8.13
C ILE A 94 -11.63 9.40 -8.62
N ASP A 95 -12.87 9.32 -9.08
CA ASP A 95 -13.41 8.11 -9.68
C ASP A 95 -12.94 7.91 -11.15
N SER A 96 -13.43 6.88 -11.80
CA SER A 96 -13.05 6.53 -13.18
C SER A 96 -13.47 7.58 -14.22
N VAL A 97 -14.44 8.43 -13.91
CA VAL A 97 -14.91 9.51 -14.79
C VAL A 97 -14.37 10.89 -14.39
N GLY A 98 -13.51 10.96 -13.36
CA GLY A 98 -12.86 12.19 -12.91
C GLY A 98 -13.61 12.97 -11.84
N THR A 99 -14.67 12.40 -11.24
CA THR A 99 -15.41 13.04 -10.15
C THR A 99 -14.63 12.94 -8.84
N PRO A 100 -14.47 14.04 -8.07
CA PRO A 100 -13.81 13.98 -6.78
C PRO A 100 -14.54 13.09 -5.77
N ILE A 101 -13.80 12.24 -5.08
CA ILE A 101 -14.28 11.43 -3.96
C ILE A 101 -13.77 12.09 -2.67
N VAL A 102 -14.68 12.44 -1.75
CA VAL A 102 -14.33 13.21 -0.55
C VAL A 102 -14.97 12.64 0.71
N GLY A 103 -14.34 12.94 1.85
CA GLY A 103 -14.85 12.59 3.18
C GLY A 103 -14.94 11.08 3.39
N SER A 104 -16.02 10.62 4.00
CA SER A 104 -16.29 9.22 4.31
C SER A 104 -16.49 8.32 3.09
N ASN A 105 -16.62 8.89 1.89
CA ASN A 105 -16.79 8.14 0.66
C ASN A 105 -15.45 7.69 0.06
N ILE A 106 -14.31 8.10 0.63
CA ILE A 106 -13.00 7.65 0.17
C ILE A 106 -12.84 6.17 0.52
N PRO A 107 -12.71 5.28 -0.48
CA PRO A 107 -12.58 3.86 -0.22
C PRO A 107 -11.15 3.51 0.19
N HIS A 108 -11.00 2.39 0.88
CA HIS A 108 -9.69 1.77 1.05
C HIS A 108 -9.24 1.12 -0.26
N VAL A 109 -8.11 1.55 -0.78
CA VAL A 109 -7.49 0.94 -1.97
C VAL A 109 -6.65 -0.25 -1.52
N PHE A 110 -7.03 -1.44 -1.96
CA PHE A 110 -6.26 -2.67 -1.68
C PHE A 110 -5.36 -3.04 -2.86
N GLY A 111 -4.38 -3.91 -2.59
CA GLY A 111 -3.55 -4.49 -3.63
C GLY A 111 -4.40 -5.20 -4.69
N GLY A 112 -4.05 -5.05 -5.96
CA GLY A 112 -4.82 -5.56 -7.08
C GLY A 112 -5.86 -4.58 -7.64
N SER A 113 -6.23 -3.52 -6.92
CA SER A 113 -7.10 -2.46 -7.47
C SER A 113 -6.45 -1.82 -8.68
N THR A 114 -7.24 -1.53 -9.71
CA THR A 114 -6.77 -0.83 -10.90
C THR A 114 -6.85 0.68 -10.67
N VAL A 115 -5.71 1.33 -10.71
CA VAL A 115 -5.58 2.77 -10.39
C VAL A 115 -4.68 3.48 -11.38
N GLN A 116 -4.79 4.81 -11.38
CA GLN A 116 -3.86 5.71 -12.05
C GLN A 116 -3.47 6.82 -11.06
N ALA A 117 -2.23 7.27 -11.08
CA ALA A 117 -1.77 8.33 -10.20
C ALA A 117 -1.26 9.55 -10.96
N TYR A 118 -1.47 10.70 -10.36
CA TYR A 118 -0.94 11.98 -10.82
C TYR A 118 -0.08 12.60 -9.73
N GLY A 119 1.01 13.24 -10.14
CA GLY A 119 1.89 13.90 -9.20
C GLY A 119 3.01 14.72 -9.86
N ALA A 120 4.06 14.99 -9.08
CA ALA A 120 5.22 15.74 -9.52
C ALA A 120 6.50 14.91 -9.43
N ILE A 121 7.37 15.05 -10.42
CA ILE A 121 8.72 14.52 -10.41
C ILE A 121 9.63 15.56 -9.76
N LYS A 122 10.33 15.18 -8.70
CA LYS A 122 11.27 16.06 -8.00
C LYS A 122 12.64 15.44 -7.93
N ALA A 123 13.65 16.18 -8.33
CA ALA A 123 15.03 15.84 -8.01
C ALA A 123 15.34 16.22 -6.57
N TYR A 124 16.18 15.44 -5.92
CA TYR A 124 16.75 15.75 -4.61
C TYR A 124 18.24 15.44 -4.59
N ASP A 125 18.98 16.30 -3.92
CA ASP A 125 20.42 16.19 -3.73
C ASP A 125 20.76 16.64 -2.29
N ILE A 126 20.76 15.68 -1.37
CA ILE A 126 21.00 15.94 0.06
C ILE A 126 22.51 15.80 0.35
N ASN A 127 23.12 14.75 -0.17
CA ASN A 127 24.54 14.46 -0.06
C ASN A 127 24.97 13.47 -1.16
N LYS A 128 26.29 13.18 -1.26
CA LYS A 128 26.85 12.30 -2.30
C LYS A 128 26.18 10.93 -2.43
N ASN A 129 25.57 10.41 -1.36
CA ASN A 129 24.93 9.08 -1.32
C ASN A 129 23.39 9.15 -1.31
N GLN A 130 22.81 10.33 -1.20
CA GLN A 130 21.36 10.56 -1.11
C GLN A 130 20.93 11.58 -2.16
N ARG A 131 20.96 11.15 -3.41
CA ARG A 131 20.59 11.95 -4.59
C ARG A 131 19.75 11.10 -5.52
N GLY A 132 18.86 11.74 -6.22
CA GLY A 132 18.02 11.04 -7.19
C GLY A 132 16.69 11.73 -7.47
N ILE A 133 15.73 10.93 -7.86
CA ILE A 133 14.37 11.36 -8.21
C ILE A 133 13.39 10.85 -7.17
N SER A 134 12.40 11.65 -6.86
CA SER A 134 11.23 11.28 -6.06
C SER A 134 9.96 11.59 -6.84
N LEU A 135 9.02 10.64 -6.86
CA LEU A 135 7.68 10.83 -7.39
C LEU A 135 6.75 11.24 -6.26
N GLN A 136 6.36 12.52 -6.26
CA GLN A 136 5.45 13.04 -5.25
C GLN A 136 4.01 12.78 -5.66
N LEU A 137 3.33 11.92 -4.91
CA LEU A 137 1.91 11.59 -5.12
C LEU A 137 1.02 12.79 -4.79
N SER A 138 0.06 13.10 -5.64
CA SER A 138 -0.90 14.19 -5.45
C SER A 138 -2.34 13.72 -5.57
N THR A 139 -2.65 12.86 -6.55
CA THR A 139 -4.00 12.39 -6.82
C THR A 139 -3.98 10.92 -7.21
N VAL A 140 -4.97 10.18 -6.76
CA VAL A 140 -5.22 8.79 -7.15
C VAL A 140 -6.57 8.72 -7.84
N GLN A 141 -6.59 8.23 -9.06
CA GLN A 141 -7.80 7.87 -9.77
C GLN A 141 -8.07 6.39 -9.58
N ILE A 142 -9.26 6.06 -9.15
CA ILE A 142 -9.72 4.67 -8.98
C ILE A 142 -10.50 4.27 -10.23
N ILE A 143 -10.00 3.25 -10.93
CA ILE A 143 -10.63 2.70 -12.14
C ILE A 143 -11.49 1.49 -11.75
N ASN A 144 -10.89 0.56 -11.00
CA ASN A 144 -11.58 -0.59 -10.45
C ASN A 144 -11.05 -0.86 -9.05
N LEU A 145 -11.96 -1.02 -8.11
CA LEU A 145 -11.63 -1.27 -6.71
C LEU A 145 -11.74 -2.77 -6.43
N VAL A 146 -10.66 -3.34 -5.92
CA VAL A 146 -10.73 -4.66 -5.28
C VAL A 146 -11.19 -4.42 -3.85
N GLU A 147 -12.37 -4.89 -3.53
CA GLU A 147 -12.83 -4.92 -2.15
C GLU A 147 -11.95 -5.91 -1.38
N GLY A 148 -11.60 -5.58 -0.14
CA GLY A 148 -10.85 -6.48 0.74
C GLY A 148 -11.67 -7.74 0.98
N GLY A 149 -11.62 -8.63 0.01
CA GLY A 149 -12.37 -9.88 0.03
C GLY A 149 -11.65 -10.95 0.84
N VAL A 150 -12.42 -11.92 1.30
CA VAL A 150 -11.89 -13.18 1.83
C VAL A 150 -11.09 -13.84 0.70
N PRO A 151 -9.83 -14.27 0.93
CA PRO A 151 -9.09 -15.01 -0.08
C PRO A 151 -9.89 -16.21 -0.57
N GLU A 152 -9.79 -16.52 -1.86
CA GLU A 152 -10.44 -17.71 -2.42
C GLU A 152 -10.03 -18.96 -1.63
N GLY A 153 -11.00 -19.78 -1.26
CA GLY A 153 -10.78 -21.02 -0.49
C GLY A 153 -11.21 -20.95 0.97
N PHE A 154 -11.66 -19.79 1.46
CA PHE A 154 -12.31 -19.73 2.77
C PHE A 154 -13.82 -19.96 2.61
N GLU A 155 -14.32 -21.04 3.19
CA GLU A 155 -15.75 -21.32 3.26
C GLU A 155 -16.37 -20.63 4.49
N LYS A 156 -17.65 -20.28 4.35
CA LYS A 156 -18.43 -19.73 5.46
C LYS A 156 -18.54 -20.77 6.58
N VAL A 157 -18.13 -20.39 7.78
CA VAL A 157 -18.28 -21.23 8.98
C VAL A 157 -19.49 -20.73 9.75
N ASP A 158 -20.53 -21.56 9.84
CA ASP A 158 -21.73 -21.22 10.61
C ASP A 158 -21.40 -21.16 12.12
N GLY A 159 -21.91 -20.11 12.79
CA GLY A 159 -21.64 -19.86 14.21
C GLY A 159 -20.30 -19.18 14.50
N GLY A 160 -19.52 -18.81 13.46
CA GLY A 160 -18.29 -18.04 13.61
C GLY A 160 -18.53 -16.53 13.88
N TYR A 161 -17.47 -15.81 14.22
CA TYR A 161 -17.50 -14.36 14.40
C TYR A 161 -17.97 -13.65 13.12
N THR A 162 -18.93 -12.74 13.26
CA THR A 162 -19.39 -11.87 12.16
C THR A 162 -19.10 -10.42 12.54
N ALA A 163 -18.43 -9.69 11.67
CA ALA A 163 -18.10 -8.27 11.89
C ALA A 163 -19.30 -7.31 11.68
N ALA A 164 -20.43 -7.84 11.24
CA ALA A 164 -21.63 -7.06 11.02
C ALA A 164 -22.49 -7.07 12.29
N ASN A 165 -22.81 -5.88 12.75
CA ASN A 165 -23.70 -5.53 13.85
C ASN A 165 -23.10 -5.71 15.25
N ASP A 166 -23.32 -4.69 16.09
CA ASP A 166 -23.14 -4.58 17.54
C ASP A 166 -23.71 -5.79 18.34
N ASN A 167 -23.32 -6.99 17.98
CA ASN A 167 -23.65 -8.16 18.78
C ASN A 167 -22.56 -8.29 19.83
N PRO A 168 -22.90 -8.14 21.11
CA PRO A 168 -21.94 -8.43 22.17
C PRO A 168 -21.45 -9.88 21.97
N MET A 169 -20.13 -10.06 22.10
CA MET A 169 -19.52 -11.38 22.06
C MET A 169 -20.39 -12.36 22.83
N PRO A 170 -20.79 -13.51 22.25
CA PRO A 170 -21.41 -14.54 23.07
C PRO A 170 -20.46 -14.87 24.19
N ALA A 171 -20.98 -14.83 25.41
CA ALA A 171 -20.22 -15.17 26.61
C ALA A 171 -19.47 -16.47 26.34
N HIS A 172 -18.16 -16.45 26.56
CA HIS A 172 -17.28 -17.59 26.48
C HIS A 172 -17.99 -18.84 26.96
N ILE A 173 -18.28 -19.77 26.07
CA ILE A 173 -18.62 -21.12 26.46
C ILE A 173 -17.31 -21.72 26.94
N VAL A 174 -17.06 -21.53 28.23
CA VAL A 174 -16.06 -22.36 28.94
C VAL A 174 -16.65 -23.77 28.88
N PRO A 175 -16.00 -24.76 28.24
CA PRO A 175 -16.47 -26.12 28.38
C PRO A 175 -16.43 -26.43 29.85
N GLU A 176 -17.61 -26.68 30.44
CA GLU A 176 -17.77 -27.16 31.81
C GLU A 176 -17.06 -28.52 31.85
N LEU A 177 -15.86 -28.52 32.40
CA LEU A 177 -15.18 -29.73 32.79
C LEU A 177 -16.06 -30.39 33.81
N GLU A 178 -16.81 -31.40 33.38
CA GLU A 178 -17.51 -32.30 34.30
C GLU A 178 -16.52 -32.72 35.38
N SER A 179 -16.80 -32.30 36.58
CA SER A 179 -16.12 -32.76 37.79
C SER A 179 -16.47 -34.24 38.00
N GLY A 180 -15.72 -35.10 37.30
CA GLY A 180 -15.72 -36.54 37.56
C GLY A 180 -15.21 -36.74 38.97
N LYS A 181 -16.13 -37.19 39.84
CA LYS A 181 -15.82 -37.81 41.09
C LYS A 181 -14.80 -38.93 40.84
N ALA A 182 -13.62 -38.75 41.33
CA ALA A 182 -12.72 -39.86 41.66
C ALA A 182 -12.09 -39.55 43.02
N GLY A 183 -12.70 -40.15 44.03
CA GLY A 183 -12.03 -40.38 45.28
C GLY A 183 -10.91 -41.38 45.03
N GLY A 184 -9.74 -41.07 45.48
CA GLY A 184 -8.56 -41.93 45.45
C GLY A 184 -7.51 -41.33 46.37
N ASP A 185 -7.53 -41.78 47.63
CA ASP A 185 -6.41 -41.63 48.55
C ASP A 185 -5.11 -42.08 47.88
N ILE A 186 -4.17 -41.22 47.79
CA ILE A 186 -2.75 -41.58 47.66
C ILE A 186 -1.94 -40.74 48.66
N ASN A 187 -2.05 -41.19 49.87
CA ASN A 187 -0.99 -41.00 50.84
C ASN A 187 -0.12 -42.25 50.69
N ASP A 188 1.04 -42.14 50.11
CA ASP A 188 2.24 -42.84 50.53
C ASP A 188 3.43 -42.56 49.57
N ALA A 189 4.52 -42.26 50.24
CA ALA A 189 5.89 -42.49 49.80
C ALA A 189 6.48 -41.64 48.66
N ILE A 190 7.18 -40.60 49.03
CA ILE A 190 8.56 -40.44 48.59
C ILE A 190 9.40 -39.89 49.75
N SER A 191 10.15 -40.79 50.38
CA SER A 191 11.41 -40.47 51.05
C SER A 191 12.53 -40.51 50.02
N PHE A 192 13.49 -39.64 50.23
CA PHE A 192 14.79 -39.40 49.64
C PHE A 192 14.86 -38.30 48.57
#